data_d8329cb30c0a0bc74caadaadf4c8c49b
#
_entry.id   d8329cb30c0a0bc74caadaadf4c8c49b
#
_cell.length_a   1.000
_cell.length_b   1.000
_cell.length_c   1.000
_cell.angle_alpha   90.00
_cell.angle_beta   90.00
_cell.angle_gamma   90.00
#
_symmetry.space_group_name_H-M   'P 1'
#
loop_
_entity.id
_entity.type
_entity.pdbx_description
1 polymer ?
#
loop_
_entity_poly.entity_id
_entity_poly.type
_entity_poly.pdbx_seq_one_letter_code
_entity_poly.pdbx_strand_id
1 'polypeptide(L)'
;ELQDEGMTAVFPYLEGKTRAELLGEILTAQGADAEVSAIRAAMDEIYSIRPEERKPFAVTPEFIKVFNALGELDSYRDKETENGGGWASLGAVLADESCSASNIDALFENMLVTADGTYAIDYEWVFLFPVPAGFVKYRTLVYFYRRYKSLLGGQAEREFIGQFPEYVKADEKLLSLYEAMERGFQEYVHGENQRTYQEDYMVKTKTLA
;
A
#
# COMPACT_ATOMS: atom_id res chain seq x y z
N GLU A 1 7.44 -4.22 25.91
CA GLU A 1 7.51 -4.97 27.17
C GLU A 1 6.09 -5.17 27.70
N LEU A 2 5.74 -6.39 28.15
CA LEU A 2 4.45 -6.68 28.73
C LEU A 2 4.53 -6.51 30.24
N GLN A 3 3.56 -5.80 30.81
CA GLN A 3 3.41 -5.52 32.24
C GLN A 3 2.03 -5.98 32.73
N ASP A 4 1.78 -5.96 34.03
CA ASP A 4 0.50 -6.30 34.63
C ASP A 4 -0.04 -7.68 34.17
N GLU A 5 0.76 -8.74 34.33
CA GLU A 5 0.44 -10.12 33.93
C GLU A 5 0.09 -10.27 32.43
N GLY A 6 0.65 -9.38 31.59
CA GLY A 6 0.44 -9.41 30.15
C GLY A 6 -0.78 -8.61 29.65
N MET A 7 -1.43 -7.85 30.53
CA MET A 7 -2.57 -6.99 30.15
C MET A 7 -2.18 -5.61 29.63
N THR A 8 -0.93 -5.17 29.91
CA THR A 8 -0.41 -3.88 29.46
C THR A 8 0.82 -4.06 28.59
N ALA A 9 0.80 -3.53 27.37
CA ALA A 9 1.96 -3.47 26.48
C ALA A 9 2.58 -2.06 26.57
N VAL A 10 3.88 -2.00 26.86
CA VAL A 10 4.64 -0.75 26.93
C VAL A 10 5.59 -0.70 25.74
N PHE A 11 5.46 0.36 24.95
CA PHE A 11 6.31 0.64 23.81
C PHE A 11 7.14 1.91 24.08
N PRO A 12 8.39 1.99 23.57
CA PRO A 12 9.14 3.24 23.65
C PRO A 12 8.44 4.31 22.80
N TYR A 13 8.38 5.54 23.31
CA TYR A 13 7.99 6.68 22.49
C TYR A 13 9.17 7.03 21.57
N LEU A 14 8.90 7.13 20.28
CA LEU A 14 9.87 7.52 19.27
C LEU A 14 9.54 8.94 18.78
N GLU A 15 10.48 9.87 18.97
CA GLU A 15 10.37 11.23 18.46
C GLU A 15 10.88 11.29 17.02
N GLY A 16 10.07 11.81 16.10
CA GLY A 16 10.42 11.89 14.68
C GLY A 16 9.30 12.47 13.85
N LYS A 17 9.53 12.53 12.53
CA LYS A 17 8.53 12.85 11.52
C LYS A 17 8.28 11.65 10.63
N THR A 18 7.06 11.50 10.16
CA THR A 18 6.79 10.46 9.16
C THR A 18 7.48 10.79 7.83
N ARG A 19 7.78 9.77 7.06
CA ARG A 19 8.36 9.97 5.72
C ARG A 19 7.44 10.82 4.85
N ALA A 20 6.12 10.65 4.98
CA ALA A 20 5.14 11.47 4.26
C ALA A 20 5.25 12.96 4.62
N GLU A 21 5.41 13.30 5.90
CA GLU A 21 5.59 14.69 6.34
C GLU A 21 6.86 15.31 5.77
N LEU A 22 8.00 14.58 5.81
CA LEU A 22 9.26 15.04 5.25
C LEU A 22 9.18 15.30 3.74
N LEU A 23 8.53 14.38 3.00
CA LEU A 23 8.30 14.55 1.56
C LEU A 23 7.37 15.73 1.27
N GLY A 24 6.32 15.93 2.07
CA GLY A 24 5.41 17.08 1.96
C GLY A 24 6.11 18.41 2.22
N GLU A 25 7.08 18.47 3.14
CA GLU A 25 7.93 19.64 3.37
C GLU A 25 8.81 19.94 2.15
N ILE A 26 9.39 18.92 1.51
CA ILE A 26 10.18 19.07 0.28
C ILE A 26 9.30 19.62 -0.86
N LEU A 27 8.12 19.04 -1.07
CA LEU A 27 7.16 19.50 -2.06
C LEU A 27 6.82 20.98 -1.88
N THR A 28 6.55 21.38 -0.64
CA THR A 28 6.19 22.76 -0.32
C THR A 28 7.35 23.73 -0.51
N ALA A 29 8.58 23.32 -0.17
CA ALA A 29 9.75 24.20 -0.17
C ALA A 29 10.49 24.27 -1.52
N GLN A 30 10.53 23.16 -2.28
CA GLN A 30 11.42 22.99 -3.43
C GLN A 30 10.69 22.66 -4.74
N GLY A 31 9.40 22.34 -4.67
CA GLY A 31 8.57 22.00 -5.82
C GLY A 31 8.66 20.54 -6.27
N ALA A 32 7.93 20.22 -7.35
CA ALA A 32 7.65 18.86 -7.79
C ALA A 32 8.87 18.05 -8.23
N ASP A 33 9.87 18.67 -8.89
CA ASP A 33 11.05 17.94 -9.39
C ASP A 33 11.93 17.41 -8.25
N ALA A 34 12.11 18.21 -7.21
CA ALA A 34 12.86 17.80 -6.01
C ALA A 34 12.11 16.70 -5.24
N GLU A 35 10.77 16.79 -5.19
CA GLU A 35 9.92 15.80 -4.58
C GLU A 35 10.01 14.44 -5.27
N VAL A 36 9.94 14.37 -6.61
CA VAL A 36 10.05 13.11 -7.37
C VAL A 36 11.36 12.40 -7.04
N SER A 37 12.47 13.13 -6.95
CA SER A 37 13.77 12.56 -6.56
C SER A 37 13.77 12.04 -5.11
N ALA A 38 13.13 12.78 -4.19
CA ALA A 38 13.03 12.40 -2.79
C ALA A 38 12.10 11.19 -2.60
N ILE A 39 11.00 11.09 -3.35
CA ILE A 39 10.11 9.93 -3.35
C ILE A 39 10.86 8.68 -3.82
N ARG A 40 11.67 8.77 -4.90
CA ARG A 40 12.50 7.65 -5.36
C ARG A 40 13.43 7.16 -4.27
N ALA A 41 14.17 8.06 -3.63
CA ALA A 41 15.05 7.67 -2.53
C ALA A 41 14.31 7.02 -1.37
N ALA A 42 13.12 7.52 -1.02
CA ALA A 42 12.29 6.95 0.03
C ALA A 42 11.72 5.57 -0.35
N MET A 43 11.33 5.36 -1.62
CA MET A 43 10.89 4.08 -2.13
C MET A 43 12.02 3.05 -2.10
N ASP A 44 13.22 3.43 -2.53
CA ASP A 44 14.40 2.55 -2.50
C ASP A 44 14.74 2.13 -1.06
N GLU A 45 14.65 3.04 -0.10
CA GLU A 45 14.87 2.72 1.31
C GLU A 45 13.85 1.72 1.86
N ILE A 46 12.55 1.96 1.64
CA ILE A 46 11.48 1.12 2.17
C ILE A 46 11.47 -0.27 1.51
N TYR A 47 11.74 -0.33 0.21
CA TYR A 47 11.62 -1.55 -0.57
C TYR A 47 12.94 -2.22 -0.91
N SER A 48 14.02 -1.92 -0.17
CA SER A 48 15.28 -2.64 -0.23
C SER A 48 15.17 -4.04 0.40
N ILE A 49 14.29 -4.88 -0.15
CA ILE A 49 14.08 -6.25 0.30
C ILE A 49 15.31 -7.08 -0.07
N ARG A 50 15.74 -7.94 0.84
CA ARG A 50 16.82 -8.89 0.56
C ARG A 50 16.47 -9.78 -0.65
N PRO A 51 17.35 -9.97 -1.61
CA PRO A 51 17.08 -10.77 -2.81
C PRO A 51 16.61 -12.20 -2.51
N GLU A 52 17.15 -12.81 -1.47
CA GLU A 52 16.80 -14.17 -1.04
C GLU A 52 15.37 -14.31 -0.47
N GLU A 53 14.73 -13.21 -0.09
CA GLU A 53 13.35 -13.19 0.40
C GLU A 53 12.33 -13.02 -0.73
N ARG A 54 12.79 -12.67 -1.93
CA ARG A 54 11.93 -12.47 -3.10
C ARG A 54 11.53 -13.79 -3.72
N LYS A 55 10.27 -13.89 -4.07
CA LYS A 55 9.67 -15.06 -4.75
C LYS A 55 8.76 -14.58 -5.87
N PRO A 56 8.61 -15.37 -6.95
CA PRO A 56 7.56 -15.10 -7.93
C PRO A 56 6.20 -15.08 -7.25
N PHE A 57 5.37 -14.11 -7.61
CA PHE A 57 4.01 -14.04 -7.10
C PHE A 57 3.19 -15.24 -7.61
N ALA A 58 2.39 -15.81 -6.72
CA ALA A 58 1.42 -16.84 -7.05
C ALA A 58 0.10 -16.52 -6.33
N VAL A 59 -1.00 -16.64 -7.05
CA VAL A 59 -2.34 -16.44 -6.49
C VAL A 59 -2.66 -17.57 -5.52
N THR A 60 -3.05 -17.23 -4.29
CA THR A 60 -3.45 -18.19 -3.26
C THR A 60 -4.91 -17.97 -2.87
N PRO A 61 -5.58 -18.97 -2.24
CA PRO A 61 -6.94 -18.80 -1.72
C PRO A 61 -7.07 -17.62 -0.75
N GLU A 62 -6.05 -17.39 0.09
CA GLU A 62 -6.00 -16.29 1.05
C GLU A 62 -5.95 -14.94 0.34
N PHE A 63 -5.13 -14.84 -0.73
CA PHE A 63 -5.06 -13.65 -1.57
C PHE A 63 -6.45 -13.31 -2.15
N ILE A 64 -7.13 -14.30 -2.74
CA ILE A 64 -8.46 -14.11 -3.30
C ILE A 64 -9.47 -13.69 -2.24
N LYS A 65 -9.44 -14.32 -1.06
CA LYS A 65 -10.32 -13.98 0.05
C LYS A 65 -10.20 -12.50 0.45
N VAL A 66 -9.00 -11.95 0.45
CA VAL A 66 -8.73 -10.56 0.88
C VAL A 66 -8.99 -9.57 -0.25
N PHE A 67 -8.42 -9.81 -1.42
CA PHE A 67 -8.39 -8.81 -2.49
C PHE A 67 -9.54 -8.91 -3.49
N ASN A 68 -10.34 -9.97 -3.43
CA ASN A 68 -11.53 -10.17 -4.26
C ASN A 68 -12.84 -10.15 -3.45
N ALA A 69 -12.88 -9.48 -2.31
CA ALA A 69 -14.07 -9.43 -1.46
C ALA A 69 -15.31 -8.85 -2.17
N LEU A 70 -15.11 -7.99 -3.17
CA LEU A 70 -16.17 -7.43 -4.03
C LEU A 70 -16.43 -8.24 -5.31
N GLY A 71 -15.70 -9.33 -5.56
CA GLY A 71 -15.84 -10.13 -6.79
C GLY A 71 -15.30 -9.43 -8.06
N GLU A 72 -14.61 -8.29 -7.94
CA GLU A 72 -14.11 -7.53 -9.10
C GLU A 72 -13.00 -8.25 -9.87
N LEU A 73 -12.29 -9.19 -9.22
CA LEU A 73 -11.27 -10.01 -9.87
C LEU A 73 -11.83 -11.23 -10.60
N ASP A 74 -13.13 -11.54 -10.47
CA ASP A 74 -13.74 -12.72 -11.08
C ASP A 74 -13.64 -12.73 -12.61
N SER A 75 -13.51 -11.57 -13.25
CA SER A 75 -13.26 -11.46 -14.70
C SER A 75 -11.93 -12.10 -15.14
N TYR A 76 -11.00 -12.32 -14.21
CA TYR A 76 -9.71 -12.99 -14.44
C TYR A 76 -9.71 -14.47 -14.01
N ARG A 77 -10.86 -14.96 -13.53
CA ARG A 77 -10.99 -16.37 -13.19
C ARG A 77 -10.99 -17.20 -14.47
N ASP A 78 -10.15 -18.22 -14.49
CA ASP A 78 -10.09 -19.15 -15.62
C ASP A 78 -11.43 -19.87 -15.76
N LYS A 79 -11.82 -20.14 -17.01
CA LYS A 79 -13.03 -20.94 -17.26
C LYS A 79 -12.90 -22.30 -16.57
N GLU A 80 -14.00 -22.79 -16.03
CA GLU A 80 -14.03 -24.11 -15.43
C GLU A 80 -13.53 -25.17 -16.43
N THR A 81 -12.49 -25.86 -16.04
CA THR A 81 -12.00 -27.08 -16.67
C THR A 81 -12.43 -28.26 -15.82
N GLU A 82 -12.21 -29.50 -16.26
CA GLU A 82 -12.51 -30.72 -15.47
C GLU A 82 -11.88 -30.73 -14.07
N ASN A 83 -10.85 -29.88 -13.82
CA ASN A 83 -10.15 -29.73 -12.55
C ASN A 83 -10.59 -28.49 -11.75
N GLY A 84 -11.69 -27.83 -12.12
CA GLY A 84 -12.16 -26.57 -11.52
C GLY A 84 -11.48 -25.33 -12.13
N GLY A 85 -12.15 -24.18 -12.06
CA GLY A 85 -11.60 -22.88 -12.50
C GLY A 85 -10.46 -22.43 -11.57
N GLY A 86 -9.36 -21.98 -12.17
CA GLY A 86 -8.18 -21.47 -11.47
C GLY A 86 -8.05 -19.95 -11.56
N TRP A 87 -6.87 -19.46 -11.22
CA TRP A 87 -6.50 -18.04 -11.24
C TRP A 87 -5.18 -17.79 -12.01
N ALA A 88 -4.86 -18.69 -12.97
CA ALA A 88 -3.63 -18.57 -13.75
C ALA A 88 -3.61 -17.29 -14.59
N SER A 89 -4.77 -16.91 -15.15
CA SER A 89 -4.91 -15.65 -15.90
C SER A 89 -4.65 -14.43 -15.02
N LEU A 90 -5.13 -14.40 -13.77
CA LEU A 90 -4.85 -13.35 -12.80
C LEU A 90 -3.36 -13.34 -12.45
N GLY A 91 -2.79 -14.50 -12.14
CA GLY A 91 -1.37 -14.64 -11.84
C GLY A 91 -0.46 -14.15 -12.98
N ALA A 92 -0.84 -14.40 -14.23
CA ALA A 92 -0.09 -13.93 -15.40
C ALA A 92 -0.13 -12.39 -15.55
N VAL A 93 -1.25 -11.73 -15.22
CA VAL A 93 -1.34 -10.25 -15.23
C VAL A 93 -0.58 -9.63 -14.07
N LEU A 94 -0.67 -10.24 -12.89
CA LEU A 94 0.04 -9.81 -11.68
C LEU A 94 1.47 -10.37 -11.60
N ALA A 95 2.02 -10.90 -12.70
CA ALA A 95 3.36 -11.48 -12.75
C ALA A 95 4.40 -10.48 -12.22
N ASP A 96 4.83 -10.67 -10.98
CA ASP A 96 5.68 -9.76 -10.22
C ASP A 96 6.47 -10.56 -9.18
N GLU A 97 7.33 -9.87 -8.45
CA GLU A 97 7.96 -10.39 -7.26
C GLU A 97 7.02 -10.26 -6.05
N SER A 98 7.20 -11.12 -5.08
CA SER A 98 6.50 -11.09 -3.79
C SER A 98 7.42 -11.55 -2.68
N CYS A 99 7.03 -11.32 -1.44
CA CYS A 99 7.68 -11.87 -0.26
C CYS A 99 6.76 -12.88 0.44
N SER A 100 7.31 -13.74 1.27
CA SER A 100 6.54 -14.68 2.09
C SER A 100 5.75 -13.99 3.20
N ALA A 101 6.18 -12.79 3.61
CA ALA A 101 5.45 -11.88 4.47
C ALA A 101 5.38 -10.51 3.79
N SER A 102 4.18 -9.98 3.59
CA SER A 102 3.95 -8.72 2.89
C SER A 102 3.28 -7.72 3.83
N ASN A 103 4.01 -6.68 4.23
CA ASN A 103 3.43 -5.54 4.91
C ASN A 103 2.81 -4.61 3.87
N ILE A 104 1.47 -4.61 3.75
CA ILE A 104 0.78 -3.72 2.82
C ILE A 104 0.58 -2.31 3.38
N ASP A 105 0.86 -2.10 4.67
CA ASP A 105 0.88 -0.79 5.33
C ASP A 105 2.28 -0.16 5.34
N ALA A 106 3.19 -0.64 4.48
CA ALA A 106 4.47 0.02 4.22
C ALA A 106 4.28 1.35 3.47
N LEU A 107 3.46 2.23 4.03
CA LEU A 107 3.13 3.56 3.51
C LEU A 107 4.12 4.58 4.06
N PHE A 108 4.35 5.68 3.35
CA PHE A 108 5.19 6.77 3.86
C PHE A 108 4.69 7.36 5.18
N GLU A 109 3.39 7.28 5.44
CA GLU A 109 2.75 7.72 6.68
C GLU A 109 3.13 6.83 7.87
N ASN A 110 3.44 5.56 7.59
CA ASN A 110 3.77 4.55 8.59
C ASN A 110 5.27 4.32 8.73
N MET A 111 6.09 5.19 8.14
CA MET A 111 7.55 5.18 8.28
C MET A 111 8.01 6.39 9.07
N LEU A 112 8.31 6.20 10.36
CA LEU A 112 8.79 7.23 11.25
C LEU A 112 10.31 7.38 11.14
N VAL A 113 10.76 8.56 10.74
CA VAL A 113 12.17 8.90 10.63
C VAL A 113 12.61 9.60 11.92
N THR A 114 13.56 9.03 12.58
CA THR A 114 14.16 9.53 13.84
C THR A 114 15.64 9.84 13.64
N ALA A 115 16.30 10.34 14.67
CA ALA A 115 17.75 10.53 14.68
C ALA A 115 18.54 9.21 14.53
N ASP A 116 17.97 8.09 14.96
CA ASP A 116 18.62 6.78 15.00
C ASP A 116 18.29 5.89 13.78
N GLY A 117 17.34 6.31 12.95
CA GLY A 117 16.94 5.55 11.76
C GLY A 117 15.46 5.66 11.41
N THR A 118 15.02 4.83 10.47
CA THR A 118 13.63 4.73 10.04
C THR A 118 12.96 3.51 10.66
N TYR A 119 11.79 3.70 11.25
CA TYR A 119 11.01 2.67 11.94
C TYR A 119 9.65 2.53 11.27
N ALA A 120 9.24 1.29 11.00
CA ALA A 120 7.87 0.99 10.60
C ALA A 120 6.96 1.07 11.85
N ILE A 121 5.90 1.86 11.74
CA ILE A 121 4.83 1.98 12.73
C ILE A 121 3.52 1.58 12.08
N ASP A 122 2.49 1.28 12.87
CA ASP A 122 1.13 0.97 12.36
C ASP A 122 1.12 -0.11 11.26
N TYR A 123 1.73 -1.26 11.57
CA TYR A 123 1.84 -2.39 10.66
C TYR A 123 0.76 -3.47 10.95
N GLU A 124 -0.50 -3.07 11.01
CA GLU A 124 -1.61 -3.98 11.33
C GLU A 124 -1.84 -5.04 10.25
N TRP A 125 -1.56 -4.70 8.99
CA TRP A 125 -1.85 -5.55 7.85
C TRP A 125 -0.57 -6.15 7.25
N VAL A 126 -0.03 -7.12 7.98
CA VAL A 126 1.06 -7.97 7.49
C VAL A 126 0.49 -9.33 7.11
N PHE A 127 0.51 -9.66 5.84
CA PHE A 127 0.04 -10.94 5.34
C PHE A 127 1.16 -11.95 5.23
N LEU A 128 0.90 -13.19 5.70
CA LEU A 128 1.81 -14.32 5.58
C LEU A 128 1.56 -15.15 4.30
N PHE A 129 1.03 -14.50 3.28
CA PHE A 129 0.88 -15.03 1.93
C PHE A 129 1.40 -14.04 0.90
N PRO A 130 1.74 -14.49 -0.31
CA PRO A 130 2.30 -13.62 -1.34
C PRO A 130 1.34 -12.48 -1.72
N VAL A 131 1.85 -11.25 -1.78
CA VAL A 131 1.19 -10.08 -2.37
C VAL A 131 2.14 -9.50 -3.41
N PRO A 132 1.66 -9.09 -4.61
CA PRO A 132 2.52 -8.49 -5.62
C PRO A 132 3.25 -7.26 -5.08
N ALA A 133 4.56 -7.21 -5.21
CA ALA A 133 5.37 -6.09 -4.70
C ALA A 133 4.98 -4.76 -5.36
N GLY A 134 4.62 -4.79 -6.65
CA GLY A 134 4.12 -3.62 -7.36
C GLY A 134 2.82 -3.07 -6.78
N PHE A 135 1.92 -3.93 -6.26
CA PHE A 135 0.71 -3.47 -5.58
C PHE A 135 1.03 -2.74 -4.27
N VAL A 136 1.96 -3.25 -3.47
CA VAL A 136 2.37 -2.57 -2.22
C VAL A 136 2.97 -1.20 -2.53
N LYS A 137 3.86 -1.12 -3.54
CA LYS A 137 4.45 0.13 -4.01
C LYS A 137 3.40 1.10 -4.58
N TYR A 138 2.43 0.58 -5.34
CA TYR A 138 1.29 1.35 -5.83
C TYR A 138 0.52 2.00 -4.67
N ARG A 139 0.18 1.24 -3.63
CA ARG A 139 -0.50 1.78 -2.44
C ARG A 139 0.28 2.93 -1.81
N THR A 140 1.58 2.77 -1.61
CA THR A 140 2.45 3.80 -1.02
C THR A 140 2.36 5.11 -1.80
N LEU A 141 2.47 5.05 -3.14
CA LEU A 141 2.38 6.23 -4.01
C LEU A 141 0.98 6.84 -4.04
N VAL A 142 -0.07 6.01 -4.10
CA VAL A 142 -1.47 6.47 -4.13
C VAL A 142 -1.86 7.19 -2.84
N TYR A 143 -1.49 6.64 -1.69
CA TYR A 143 -1.82 7.26 -0.40
C TYR A 143 -1.08 8.58 -0.23
N PHE A 144 0.20 8.65 -0.62
CA PHE A 144 0.94 9.90 -0.65
C PHE A 144 0.29 10.94 -1.58
N TYR A 145 -0.03 10.56 -2.82
CA TYR A 145 -0.74 11.43 -3.75
C TYR A 145 -2.04 11.96 -3.16
N ARG A 146 -2.88 11.11 -2.59
CA ARG A 146 -4.18 11.50 -2.03
C ARG A 146 -4.04 12.49 -0.88
N ARG A 147 -3.02 12.33 -0.04
CA ARG A 147 -2.70 13.24 1.06
C ARG A 147 -2.27 14.62 0.57
N TYR A 148 -1.43 14.68 -0.44
CA TYR A 148 -0.81 15.91 -0.93
C TYR A 148 -1.34 16.42 -2.27
N LYS A 149 -2.42 15.86 -2.77
CA LYS A 149 -3.02 16.15 -4.09
C LYS A 149 -3.25 17.64 -4.33
N SER A 150 -3.60 18.43 -3.31
CA SER A 150 -3.79 19.87 -3.42
C SER A 150 -2.50 20.64 -3.73
N LEU A 151 -1.34 20.09 -3.38
CA LEU A 151 -0.02 20.66 -3.62
C LEU A 151 0.59 20.20 -4.96
N LEU A 152 0.06 19.14 -5.56
CA LEU A 152 0.54 18.53 -6.80
C LEU A 152 -0.01 19.20 -8.08
N GLY A 153 -0.45 20.47 -8.00
CA GLY A 153 -0.80 21.30 -9.16
C GLY A 153 -1.98 20.79 -10.01
N GLY A 154 -2.84 19.91 -9.46
CA GLY A 154 -3.99 19.35 -10.19
C GLY A 154 -3.66 18.17 -11.09
N GLN A 155 -2.44 17.62 -11.00
CA GLN A 155 -2.05 16.39 -11.68
C GLN A 155 -3.00 15.22 -11.32
N ALA A 156 -3.34 14.38 -12.29
CA ALA A 156 -4.15 13.20 -12.04
C ALA A 156 -3.35 12.09 -11.32
N GLU A 157 -4.02 11.24 -10.52
CA GLU A 157 -3.38 10.16 -9.76
C GLU A 157 -2.53 9.24 -10.66
N ARG A 158 -3.08 8.82 -11.81
CA ARG A 158 -2.35 7.94 -12.75
C ARG A 158 -1.16 8.62 -13.42
N GLU A 159 -1.24 9.92 -13.66
CA GLU A 159 -0.13 10.73 -14.17
C GLU A 159 1.00 10.84 -13.14
N PHE A 160 0.65 11.07 -11.88
CA PHE A 160 1.60 11.05 -10.78
C PHE A 160 2.30 9.70 -10.66
N ILE A 161 1.56 8.59 -10.63
CA ILE A 161 2.12 7.24 -10.56
C ILE A 161 3.03 6.94 -11.75
N GLY A 162 2.66 7.43 -12.94
CA GLY A 162 3.43 7.27 -14.18
C GLY A 162 4.84 7.87 -14.13
N GLN A 163 5.16 8.71 -13.16
CA GLN A 163 6.51 9.25 -12.93
C GLN A 163 7.46 8.25 -12.26
N PHE A 164 6.93 7.10 -11.80
CA PHE A 164 7.66 6.09 -11.03
C PHE A 164 7.60 4.70 -11.69
N PRO A 165 7.94 4.57 -13.00
CA PRO A 165 7.78 3.32 -13.73
C PRO A 165 8.71 2.20 -13.23
N GLU A 166 9.78 2.55 -12.53
CA GLU A 166 10.70 1.61 -11.87
C GLU A 166 10.06 0.87 -10.67
N TYR A 167 9.03 1.43 -10.07
CA TYR A 167 8.30 0.82 -8.93
C TYR A 167 6.95 0.26 -9.32
N VAL A 168 6.24 0.95 -10.19
CA VAL A 168 4.88 0.58 -10.64
C VAL A 168 4.81 0.72 -12.16
N LYS A 169 4.60 -0.40 -12.86
CA LYS A 169 4.39 -0.37 -14.31
C LYS A 169 3.15 0.46 -14.62
N ALA A 170 3.30 1.49 -15.45
CA ALA A 170 2.22 2.37 -15.87
C ALA A 170 1.36 1.71 -16.97
N ASP A 171 0.95 0.45 -16.78
CA ASP A 171 0.01 -0.27 -17.63
C ASP A 171 -1.41 -0.05 -17.13
N GLU A 172 -2.29 0.44 -18.00
CA GLU A 172 -3.64 0.83 -17.60
C GLU A 172 -4.46 -0.34 -17.05
N LYS A 173 -4.28 -1.54 -17.63
CA LYS A 173 -4.96 -2.74 -17.16
C LYS A 173 -4.45 -3.15 -15.77
N LEU A 174 -3.14 -3.07 -15.54
CA LEU A 174 -2.53 -3.39 -14.26
C LEU A 174 -2.95 -2.37 -13.18
N LEU A 175 -2.95 -1.08 -13.50
CA LEU A 175 -3.39 -0.04 -12.56
C LEU A 175 -4.87 -0.21 -12.18
N SER A 176 -5.74 -0.51 -13.15
CA SER A 176 -7.16 -0.80 -12.89
C SER A 176 -7.34 -2.05 -12.00
N LEU A 177 -6.46 -3.04 -12.18
CA LEU A 177 -6.46 -4.24 -11.33
C LEU A 177 -6.00 -3.92 -9.91
N TYR A 178 -4.98 -3.09 -9.73
CA TYR A 178 -4.56 -2.63 -8.40
C TYR A 178 -5.63 -1.80 -7.70
N GLU A 179 -6.37 -0.95 -8.44
CA GLU A 179 -7.52 -0.23 -7.91
C GLU A 179 -8.62 -1.20 -7.43
N ALA A 180 -8.90 -2.27 -8.20
CA ALA A 180 -9.87 -3.29 -7.80
C ALA A 180 -9.41 -4.07 -6.55
N MET A 181 -8.12 -4.43 -6.49
CA MET A 181 -7.53 -5.06 -5.31
C MET A 181 -7.64 -4.16 -4.08
N GLU A 182 -7.37 -2.86 -4.21
CA GLU A 182 -7.51 -1.91 -3.10
C GLU A 182 -8.96 -1.84 -2.61
N ARG A 183 -9.95 -1.75 -3.50
CA ARG A 183 -11.36 -1.78 -3.10
C ARG A 183 -11.74 -3.09 -2.42
N GLY A 184 -11.29 -4.22 -2.95
CA GLY A 184 -11.51 -5.53 -2.33
C GLY A 184 -10.93 -5.62 -0.93
N PHE A 185 -9.70 -5.10 -0.72
CA PHE A 185 -9.06 -5.03 0.59
C PHE A 185 -9.85 -4.13 1.55
N GLN A 186 -10.27 -2.94 1.12
CA GLN A 186 -11.08 -2.04 1.95
C GLN A 186 -12.42 -2.69 2.35
N GLU A 187 -13.06 -3.41 1.45
CA GLU A 187 -14.27 -4.18 1.77
C GLU A 187 -13.98 -5.31 2.75
N TYR A 188 -12.88 -6.03 2.58
CA TYR A 188 -12.46 -7.08 3.51
C TYR A 188 -12.25 -6.56 4.94
N VAL A 189 -11.67 -5.36 5.08
CA VAL A 189 -11.37 -4.74 6.37
C VAL A 189 -12.61 -4.14 7.02
N HIS A 190 -13.40 -3.38 6.26
CA HIS A 190 -14.49 -2.56 6.79
C HIS A 190 -15.87 -3.15 6.53
N GLY A 191 -16.04 -3.99 5.50
CA GLY A 191 -17.30 -4.58 5.10
C GLY A 191 -18.39 -3.52 4.88
N GLU A 192 -19.61 -3.84 5.30
CA GLU A 192 -20.77 -2.94 5.20
C GLU A 192 -20.62 -1.63 6.01
N ASN A 193 -19.65 -1.57 6.91
CA ASN A 193 -19.38 -0.38 7.74
C ASN A 193 -18.45 0.65 7.09
N GLN A 194 -17.95 0.38 5.89
CA GLN A 194 -16.98 1.26 5.20
C GLN A 194 -17.49 2.70 5.05
N ARG A 195 -18.77 2.86 4.71
CA ARG A 195 -19.40 4.18 4.55
C ARG A 195 -19.46 4.93 5.89
N THR A 196 -19.89 4.26 6.95
CA THR A 196 -19.97 4.83 8.30
C THR A 196 -18.59 5.24 8.80
N TYR A 197 -17.56 4.44 8.56
CA TYR A 197 -16.19 4.77 8.94
C TYR A 197 -15.67 6.01 8.23
N GLN A 198 -15.91 6.14 6.92
CA GLN A 198 -15.52 7.33 6.16
C GLN A 198 -16.28 8.58 6.61
N GLU A 199 -17.57 8.46 6.89
CA GLU A 199 -18.39 9.54 7.41
C GLU A 199 -17.90 10.00 8.80
N ASP A 200 -17.62 9.08 9.70
CA ASP A 200 -17.08 9.36 11.04
C ASP A 200 -15.69 10.00 11.00
N TYR A 201 -14.80 9.53 10.12
CA TYR A 201 -13.48 10.10 9.92
C TYR A 201 -13.56 11.55 9.41
N MET A 202 -14.42 11.80 8.45
CA MET A 202 -14.65 13.14 7.89
C MET A 202 -15.26 14.11 8.92
N VAL A 203 -16.09 13.62 9.83
CA VAL A 203 -16.64 14.43 10.93
C VAL A 203 -15.55 14.77 11.94
N LYS A 204 -14.73 13.80 12.34
CA LYS A 204 -13.62 14.01 13.29
C LYS A 204 -12.57 14.99 12.78
N THR A 205 -12.19 14.90 11.49
CA THR A 205 -11.22 15.82 10.89
C THR A 205 -11.72 17.24 10.76
N LYS A 206 -13.03 17.46 10.59
CA LYS A 206 -13.61 18.81 10.57
C LYS A 206 -13.67 19.47 11.95
N THR A 207 -13.63 18.69 13.02
CA THR A 207 -13.73 19.19 14.42
C THR A 207 -12.36 19.65 14.94
N LEU A 208 -11.25 19.30 14.26
CA LEU A 208 -9.88 19.64 14.64
C LEU A 208 -9.30 20.79 13.81
N ALA A 209 -10.03 21.35 12.88
CA ALA A 209 -9.70 22.52 12.08
C ALA A 209 -10.42 23.78 12.59
#